data_e0c72cd9a3cdbde061527d463a616ca1
#
_entry.id   e0c72cd9a3cdbde061527d463a616ca1
#
_cell.length_a   1.000
_cell.length_b   1.000
_cell.length_c   1.000
_cell.angle_alpha   90.00
_cell.angle_beta   90.00
_cell.angle_gamma   90.00
#
_symmetry.space_group_name_H-M   'P 1'
#
loop_
_entity.id
_entity.type
_entity.pdbx_description
1 polymer ?
#
loop_
_entity_poly.entity_id
_entity_poly.type
_entity_poly.pdbx_seq_one_letter_code
_entity_poly.pdbx_strand_id
1 'polypeptide(L)'
;MKRIITLAVGLAALTAAGCGSSSNTTSSSTKKAATSSCNASIAIEGPFTGPVAQVGLEQLHFAQLAVADDNAANKTNVTLNQDDTQLTPSMAVSKTQAIIASPAVAVVGPAGSQEVEAVGPLFGRAGIGFITGSATLPVLTTSGKNPTFFRAVPDDNIQGPQDANYIVTHLKPKAVLIIDDNEAYSQGLVKTMIPILQKAGIKVNHQTLNGTDTGATLANAISSLVTSQLTPADTVTVLPWQAAANAQTFGLDVKQQHKTTTLFGTDGTNSPSQFKIPGSYVSNFGPDISTSTSSLDKSLVSGVAKYGPYGSFGVPTYAATDVVMKAIASVCQAGQTPSRANVLAAMKKTNIPAADTPMGATIAFQPNGNLVDHPGYLFKITSKGYVEIPNK
;
A
#
# COMPACT_ATOMS: atom_id res chain seq x y z
N MET A 1 -57.91 3.23 -48.94
CA MET A 1 -59.08 2.41 -48.61
C MET A 1 -59.10 2.28 -47.11
N LYS A 2 -59.79 3.10 -46.41
CA LYS A 2 -61.12 2.96 -45.72
C LYS A 2 -61.29 1.57 -45.09
N ARG A 3 -61.28 1.47 -43.75
CA ARG A 3 -62.50 1.40 -42.97
C ARG A 3 -62.22 1.53 -41.48
N ILE A 4 -62.93 2.49 -40.89
CA ILE A 4 -63.26 2.75 -39.48
C ILE A 4 -64.38 1.80 -39.06
N ILE A 5 -64.38 1.28 -37.83
CA ILE A 5 -65.59 0.95 -37.12
C ILE A 5 -65.42 1.28 -35.62
N THR A 6 -66.39 2.08 -35.13
CA THR A 6 -66.58 2.64 -33.80
C THR A 6 -67.73 1.89 -33.08
N LEU A 7 -67.91 2.23 -31.78
CA LEU A 7 -69.10 2.04 -30.89
C LEU A 7 -69.02 0.80 -29.99
N ALA A 8 -69.56 0.82 -28.74
CA ALA A 8 -70.23 1.78 -27.85
C ALA A 8 -70.20 1.27 -26.42
N VAL A 9 -70.08 2.15 -25.48
CA VAL A 9 -70.93 2.56 -24.35
C VAL A 9 -71.75 1.45 -23.59
N GLY A 10 -71.58 1.41 -22.29
CA GLY A 10 -72.44 0.74 -21.32
C GLY A 10 -72.21 1.25 -19.89
N LEU A 11 -73.04 2.22 -19.48
CA LEU A 11 -73.13 2.88 -18.19
C LEU A 11 -74.13 2.11 -17.32
N ALA A 12 -73.79 1.74 -16.10
CA ALA A 12 -74.78 1.41 -15.06
C ALA A 12 -74.24 1.76 -13.68
N ALA A 13 -74.83 2.73 -13.05
CA ALA A 13 -74.68 3.09 -11.66
C ALA A 13 -75.76 2.36 -10.79
N LEU A 14 -75.36 1.94 -9.60
CA LEU A 14 -76.28 1.70 -8.51
C LEU A 14 -75.61 1.97 -7.15
N THR A 15 -76.20 2.87 -6.42
CA THR A 15 -75.90 3.33 -5.09
C THR A 15 -76.44 2.36 -4.00
N ALA A 16 -75.65 2.13 -2.97
CA ALA A 16 -76.17 1.75 -1.66
C ALA A 16 -75.29 2.27 -0.56
N ALA A 17 -75.87 3.11 0.30
CA ALA A 17 -75.28 3.63 1.51
C ALA A 17 -75.32 2.59 2.66
N GLY A 18 -74.23 2.50 3.43
CA GLY A 18 -74.21 1.73 4.68
C GLY A 18 -73.20 2.38 5.64
N CYS A 19 -73.70 3.09 6.66
CA CYS A 19 -72.94 3.58 7.80
C CYS A 19 -72.47 2.44 8.68
N GLY A 20 -71.16 2.46 9.07
CA GLY A 20 -70.62 1.55 10.09
C GLY A 20 -69.32 2.11 10.66
N SER A 21 -69.37 2.37 11.97
CA SER A 21 -68.42 3.12 12.81
C SER A 21 -66.95 2.64 12.79
N SER A 22 -66.07 3.62 12.82
CA SER A 22 -64.75 3.76 13.50
C SER A 22 -64.11 2.56 14.16
N SER A 23 -62.96 2.16 13.70
CA SER A 23 -61.83 1.89 14.56
C SER A 23 -60.54 2.24 13.75
N ASN A 24 -59.93 3.36 14.13
CA ASN A 24 -58.59 3.74 13.68
C ASN A 24 -57.59 2.72 14.23
N THR A 25 -57.22 1.74 13.43
CA THR A 25 -56.00 0.96 13.64
C THR A 25 -54.96 1.55 12.71
N THR A 26 -54.13 2.44 13.24
CA THR A 26 -52.92 2.92 12.60
C THR A 26 -51.96 1.73 12.50
N SER A 27 -52.04 0.98 11.43
CA SER A 27 -51.01 0.02 11.06
C SER A 27 -49.77 0.81 10.66
N SER A 28 -48.91 1.11 11.62
CA SER A 28 -47.53 1.47 11.34
C SER A 28 -46.87 0.26 10.69
N SER A 29 -46.89 0.20 9.37
CA SER A 29 -46.02 -0.68 8.62
C SER A 29 -44.61 -0.15 8.83
N THR A 30 -43.96 -0.60 9.90
CA THR A 30 -42.49 -0.63 9.96
C THR A 30 -42.02 -1.42 8.75
N LYS A 31 -41.63 -0.72 7.67
CA LYS A 31 -40.81 -1.29 6.63
C LYS A 31 -39.57 -1.80 7.34
N LYS A 32 -39.55 -3.10 7.64
CA LYS A 32 -38.31 -3.81 7.96
C LYS A 32 -37.41 -3.55 6.78
N ALA A 33 -36.45 -2.67 6.95
CA ALA A 33 -35.41 -2.44 5.95
C ALA A 33 -34.87 -3.83 5.63
N ALA A 34 -35.07 -4.28 4.41
CA ALA A 34 -34.41 -5.46 3.90
C ALA A 34 -32.94 -5.14 4.07
N THR A 35 -32.22 -5.88 4.90
CA THR A 35 -30.78 -5.86 5.00
C THR A 35 -30.28 -6.31 3.63
N SER A 36 -30.09 -5.37 2.70
CA SER A 36 -29.42 -5.67 1.46
C SER A 36 -28.03 -6.17 1.84
N SER A 37 -27.71 -7.39 1.43
CA SER A 37 -26.37 -7.94 1.64
C SER A 37 -25.36 -6.96 1.05
N CYS A 38 -24.41 -6.50 1.87
CA CYS A 38 -23.36 -5.58 1.44
C CYS A 38 -22.34 -6.35 0.59
N ASN A 39 -22.62 -6.48 -0.70
CA ASN A 39 -21.77 -7.18 -1.65
C ASN A 39 -20.93 -6.16 -2.45
N ALA A 40 -19.64 -6.41 -2.57
CA ALA A 40 -18.73 -5.64 -3.41
C ALA A 40 -17.57 -6.50 -3.93
N SER A 41 -16.88 -6.01 -4.94
CA SER A 41 -15.64 -6.59 -5.42
C SER A 41 -14.55 -5.52 -5.36
N ILE A 42 -13.37 -5.90 -4.89
CA ILE A 42 -12.16 -5.07 -4.93
C ILE A 42 -11.04 -5.86 -5.60
N ALA A 43 -10.01 -5.16 -6.03
CA ALA A 43 -8.82 -5.79 -6.58
C ALA A 43 -7.58 -5.45 -5.73
N ILE A 44 -6.56 -6.32 -5.79
CA ILE A 44 -5.22 -6.01 -5.33
C ILE A 44 -4.24 -6.17 -6.49
N GLU A 45 -3.46 -5.12 -6.77
CA GLU A 45 -2.37 -5.14 -7.74
C GLU A 45 -1.02 -5.18 -7.01
N GLY A 46 -0.17 -6.12 -7.37
CA GLY A 46 1.17 -6.22 -6.80
C GLY A 46 2.02 -7.27 -7.49
N PRO A 47 3.33 -7.34 -7.18
CA PRO A 47 4.26 -8.32 -7.75
C PRO A 47 4.13 -9.66 -7.02
N PHE A 48 3.19 -10.51 -7.43
CA PHE A 48 3.00 -11.82 -6.79
C PHE A 48 3.92 -12.90 -7.35
N THR A 49 4.56 -12.62 -8.48
CA THR A 49 5.64 -13.43 -9.07
C THR A 49 6.84 -12.57 -9.48
N GLY A 50 7.98 -13.21 -9.81
CA GLY A 50 9.20 -12.51 -10.22
C GLY A 50 10.17 -12.19 -9.08
N PRO A 51 11.21 -11.39 -9.35
CA PRO A 51 12.32 -11.15 -8.40
C PRO A 51 11.94 -10.47 -7.08
N VAL A 52 10.85 -9.71 -7.08
CA VAL A 52 10.33 -8.96 -5.92
C VAL A 52 9.03 -9.54 -5.37
N ALA A 53 8.71 -10.78 -5.74
CA ALA A 53 7.47 -11.47 -5.34
C ALA A 53 7.24 -11.49 -3.83
N GLN A 54 8.29 -11.47 -3.03
CA GLN A 54 8.16 -11.42 -1.58
C GLN A 54 7.37 -10.19 -1.12
N VAL A 55 7.65 -9.01 -1.67
CA VAL A 55 6.93 -7.76 -1.34
C VAL A 55 5.43 -7.92 -1.62
N GLY A 56 5.09 -8.37 -2.83
CA GLY A 56 3.69 -8.55 -3.22
C GLY A 56 2.97 -9.64 -2.44
N LEU A 57 3.62 -10.76 -2.14
CA LEU A 57 3.02 -11.83 -1.35
C LEU A 57 2.74 -11.41 0.09
N GLU A 58 3.66 -10.67 0.74
CA GLU A 58 3.41 -10.10 2.06
C GLU A 58 2.19 -9.17 2.05
N GLN A 59 2.07 -8.32 1.03
CA GLN A 59 0.93 -7.44 0.83
C GLN A 59 -0.37 -8.23 0.62
N LEU A 60 -0.34 -9.24 -0.24
CA LEU A 60 -1.49 -10.08 -0.55
C LEU A 60 -2.02 -10.81 0.69
N HIS A 61 -1.14 -11.43 1.47
CA HIS A 61 -1.53 -12.17 2.67
C HIS A 61 -2.27 -11.28 3.69
N PHE A 62 -1.78 -10.07 3.90
CA PHE A 62 -2.41 -9.11 4.82
C PHE A 62 -3.68 -8.48 4.24
N ALA A 63 -3.77 -8.29 2.93
CA ALA A 63 -5.01 -7.86 2.29
C ALA A 63 -6.10 -8.94 2.39
N GLN A 64 -5.74 -10.21 2.21
CA GLN A 64 -6.67 -11.33 2.40
C GLN A 64 -7.16 -11.41 3.84
N LEU A 65 -6.28 -11.20 4.81
CA LEU A 65 -6.65 -11.15 6.22
C LEU A 65 -7.60 -9.98 6.50
N ALA A 66 -7.28 -8.76 6.04
CA ALA A 66 -8.12 -7.58 6.25
C ALA A 66 -9.52 -7.76 5.68
N VAL A 67 -9.64 -8.32 4.46
CA VAL A 67 -10.95 -8.62 3.86
C VAL A 67 -11.72 -9.64 4.67
N ALA A 68 -11.06 -10.68 5.18
CA ALA A 68 -11.72 -11.70 5.99
C ALA A 68 -12.21 -11.15 7.34
N ASP A 69 -11.39 -10.35 8.01
CA ASP A 69 -11.69 -9.74 9.31
C ASP A 69 -12.86 -8.76 9.18
N ASP A 70 -12.82 -7.86 8.20
CA ASP A 70 -13.88 -6.90 7.98
C ASP A 70 -15.20 -7.55 7.52
N ASN A 71 -15.16 -8.55 6.64
CA ASN A 71 -16.34 -9.30 6.24
C ASN A 71 -17.02 -9.93 7.45
N ALA A 72 -16.23 -10.49 8.37
CA ALA A 72 -16.76 -11.10 9.60
C ALA A 72 -17.34 -10.02 10.55
N ALA A 73 -16.62 -8.93 10.78
CA ALA A 73 -16.98 -7.88 11.72
C ALA A 73 -18.23 -7.08 11.25
N ASN A 74 -18.28 -6.72 9.96
CA ASN A 74 -19.31 -5.85 9.41
C ASN A 74 -20.43 -6.60 8.66
N LYS A 75 -20.38 -7.95 8.61
CA LYS A 75 -21.31 -8.80 7.86
C LYS A 75 -21.41 -8.37 6.39
N THR A 76 -20.29 -8.00 5.81
CA THR A 76 -20.15 -7.70 4.40
C THR A 76 -19.76 -8.96 3.61
N ASN A 77 -19.86 -8.92 2.29
CA ASN A 77 -19.43 -10.00 1.40
C ASN A 77 -18.60 -9.37 0.28
N VAL A 78 -17.40 -8.91 0.64
CA VAL A 78 -16.45 -8.32 -0.29
C VAL A 78 -15.51 -9.40 -0.80
N THR A 79 -15.34 -9.48 -2.13
CA THR A 79 -14.38 -10.37 -2.78
C THR A 79 -13.13 -9.62 -3.17
N LEU A 80 -11.94 -10.25 -3.01
CA LEU A 80 -10.64 -9.72 -3.38
C LEU A 80 -10.11 -10.46 -4.62
N ASN A 81 -9.98 -9.76 -5.73
CA ASN A 81 -9.35 -10.27 -6.95
C ASN A 81 -7.86 -9.92 -6.96
N GLN A 82 -7.04 -10.83 -7.45
CA GLN A 82 -5.58 -10.70 -7.45
C GLN A 82 -5.07 -10.44 -8.87
N ASP A 83 -4.28 -9.39 -9.03
CA ASP A 83 -3.71 -8.98 -10.31
C ASP A 83 -2.19 -8.84 -10.19
N ASP A 84 -1.47 -9.85 -10.69
CA ASP A 84 -0.01 -9.91 -10.66
C ASP A 84 0.59 -8.95 -11.68
N THR A 85 1.35 -7.97 -11.21
CA THR A 85 1.99 -6.94 -12.02
C THR A 85 3.49 -7.19 -12.24
N GLN A 86 4.09 -8.10 -11.50
CA GLN A 86 5.53 -8.39 -11.51
C GLN A 86 6.41 -7.15 -11.30
N LEU A 87 5.87 -6.10 -10.66
CA LEU A 87 6.46 -4.78 -10.49
C LEU A 87 6.76 -4.05 -11.82
N THR A 88 6.05 -4.40 -12.90
CA THR A 88 6.30 -3.90 -14.24
C THR A 88 5.20 -2.92 -14.67
N PRO A 89 5.50 -1.66 -15.01
CA PRO A 89 4.48 -0.67 -15.40
C PRO A 89 3.57 -1.12 -16.55
N SER A 90 4.10 -1.80 -17.56
CA SER A 90 3.30 -2.31 -18.69
C SER A 90 2.30 -3.39 -18.27
N MET A 91 2.71 -4.27 -17.36
CA MET A 91 1.83 -5.30 -16.80
C MET A 91 0.75 -4.65 -15.93
N ALA A 92 1.12 -3.71 -15.06
CA ALA A 92 0.19 -2.95 -14.23
C ALA A 92 -0.88 -2.24 -15.11
N VAL A 93 -0.50 -1.59 -16.20
CA VAL A 93 -1.44 -0.99 -17.15
C VAL A 93 -2.42 -2.02 -17.71
N SER A 94 -1.93 -3.21 -18.11
CA SER A 94 -2.78 -4.28 -18.64
C SER A 94 -3.80 -4.77 -17.58
N LYS A 95 -3.33 -4.99 -16.34
CA LYS A 95 -4.19 -5.41 -15.22
C LYS A 95 -5.20 -4.33 -14.85
N THR A 96 -4.77 -3.09 -14.75
CA THR A 96 -5.65 -1.94 -14.51
C THR A 96 -6.78 -1.84 -15.53
N GLN A 97 -6.51 -2.07 -16.82
CA GLN A 97 -7.56 -2.10 -17.85
C GLN A 97 -8.61 -3.19 -17.61
N ALA A 98 -8.17 -4.38 -17.19
CA ALA A 98 -9.06 -5.48 -16.81
C ALA A 98 -9.89 -5.13 -15.55
N ILE A 99 -9.28 -4.52 -14.54
CA ILE A 99 -9.96 -4.06 -13.32
C ILE A 99 -11.01 -2.98 -13.67
N ILE A 100 -10.69 -2.03 -14.54
CA ILE A 100 -11.64 -0.99 -14.97
C ILE A 100 -12.85 -1.62 -15.68
N ALA A 101 -12.67 -2.69 -16.45
CA ALA A 101 -13.74 -3.42 -17.11
C ALA A 101 -14.53 -4.34 -16.14
N SER A 102 -14.03 -4.61 -14.95
CA SER A 102 -14.64 -5.48 -13.94
C SER A 102 -15.62 -4.71 -13.03
N PRO A 103 -16.38 -5.40 -12.15
CA PRO A 103 -17.22 -4.77 -11.14
C PRO A 103 -16.44 -4.20 -9.95
N ALA A 104 -15.13 -4.18 -9.94
CA ALA A 104 -14.32 -3.68 -8.84
C ALA A 104 -14.65 -2.21 -8.51
N VAL A 105 -14.88 -1.92 -7.23
CA VAL A 105 -15.25 -0.59 -6.73
C VAL A 105 -14.06 0.19 -6.17
N ALA A 106 -12.98 -0.50 -5.79
CA ALA A 106 -11.73 0.09 -5.32
C ALA A 106 -10.57 -0.88 -5.56
N VAL A 107 -9.33 -0.37 -5.43
CA VAL A 107 -8.10 -1.15 -5.60
C VAL A 107 -7.14 -0.92 -4.44
N VAL A 108 -6.52 -1.99 -3.96
CA VAL A 108 -5.35 -1.97 -3.10
C VAL A 108 -4.10 -2.13 -3.97
N GLY A 109 -3.10 -1.27 -3.81
CA GLY A 109 -1.96 -1.22 -4.73
C GLY A 109 -2.10 -0.15 -5.82
N PRO A 110 -1.26 -0.20 -6.87
CA PRO A 110 -0.14 -1.12 -7.02
C PRO A 110 0.99 -0.86 -6.03
N ALA A 111 1.96 -1.80 -5.99
CA ALA A 111 3.03 -1.78 -5.01
C ALA A 111 4.14 -0.76 -5.35
N GLY A 112 4.51 -0.63 -6.60
CA GLY A 112 5.62 0.18 -7.07
C GLY A 112 5.25 1.61 -7.44
N SER A 113 6.13 2.57 -7.13
CA SER A 113 5.93 3.97 -7.53
C SER A 113 5.82 4.14 -9.05
N GLN A 114 6.66 3.44 -9.82
CA GLN A 114 6.62 3.42 -11.28
C GLN A 114 5.30 2.85 -11.85
N GLU A 115 4.69 1.92 -11.13
CA GLU A 115 3.39 1.37 -11.49
C GLU A 115 2.29 2.41 -11.23
N VAL A 116 2.28 3.06 -10.05
CA VAL A 116 1.33 4.12 -9.72
C VAL A 116 1.39 5.27 -10.74
N GLU A 117 2.59 5.69 -11.17
CA GLU A 117 2.74 6.70 -12.22
C GLU A 117 2.06 6.29 -13.52
N ALA A 118 2.16 5.01 -13.91
CA ALA A 118 1.59 4.48 -15.13
C ALA A 118 0.07 4.33 -15.08
N VAL A 119 -0.48 3.88 -13.94
CA VAL A 119 -1.91 3.50 -13.85
C VAL A 119 -2.79 4.57 -13.20
N GLY A 120 -2.24 5.48 -12.41
CA GLY A 120 -3.01 6.47 -11.67
C GLY A 120 -3.94 7.33 -12.54
N PRO A 121 -3.50 7.81 -13.71
CA PRO A 121 -4.38 8.51 -14.63
C PRO A 121 -5.52 7.63 -15.19
N LEU A 122 -5.34 6.31 -15.27
CA LEU A 122 -6.37 5.36 -15.73
C LEU A 122 -7.45 5.20 -14.67
N PHE A 123 -7.07 4.93 -13.42
CA PHE A 123 -8.00 4.85 -12.29
C PHE A 123 -8.72 6.17 -12.05
N GLY A 124 -8.01 7.31 -12.19
CA GLY A 124 -8.60 8.64 -12.08
C GLY A 124 -9.74 8.86 -13.06
N ARG A 125 -9.54 8.52 -14.36
CA ARG A 125 -10.59 8.61 -15.38
C ARG A 125 -11.75 7.64 -15.14
N ALA A 126 -11.49 6.47 -14.57
CA ALA A 126 -12.50 5.48 -14.24
C ALA A 126 -13.26 5.78 -12.93
N GLY A 127 -12.85 6.80 -12.17
CA GLY A 127 -13.43 7.14 -10.87
C GLY A 127 -13.22 6.06 -9.80
N ILE A 128 -12.17 5.25 -9.94
CA ILE A 128 -11.83 4.18 -8.99
C ILE A 128 -10.86 4.74 -7.95
N GLY A 129 -11.24 4.68 -6.67
CA GLY A 129 -10.31 4.93 -5.56
C GLY A 129 -9.28 3.81 -5.46
N PHE A 130 -7.99 4.16 -5.37
CA PHE A 130 -6.94 3.17 -5.16
C PHE A 130 -5.95 3.64 -4.11
N ILE A 131 -5.45 2.67 -3.33
CA ILE A 131 -4.61 2.94 -2.17
C ILE A 131 -3.43 1.97 -2.12
N THR A 132 -2.22 2.50 -2.02
CA THR A 132 -1.01 1.68 -1.87
C THR A 132 -0.58 1.52 -0.41
N GLY A 133 0.01 0.37 -0.10
CA GLY A 133 0.73 0.10 1.14
C GLY A 133 2.25 0.25 1.03
N SER A 134 2.78 0.80 -0.10
CA SER A 134 4.24 0.82 -0.33
C SER A 134 4.78 1.89 -1.28
N ALA A 135 4.01 2.44 -2.21
CA ALA A 135 4.54 3.42 -3.18
C ALA A 135 4.74 4.81 -2.54
N THR A 136 5.99 5.27 -2.44
CA THR A 136 6.41 6.42 -1.66
C THR A 136 6.76 7.67 -2.45
N LEU A 137 6.95 7.59 -3.77
CA LEU A 137 7.40 8.71 -4.58
C LEU A 137 6.51 9.97 -4.40
N PRO A 138 7.06 11.14 -4.05
CA PRO A 138 6.27 12.33 -3.74
C PRO A 138 5.39 12.83 -4.88
N VAL A 139 5.88 12.74 -6.12
CA VAL A 139 5.16 13.23 -7.31
C VAL A 139 3.83 12.52 -7.55
N LEU A 140 3.63 11.34 -6.95
CA LEU A 140 2.37 10.58 -7.08
C LEU A 140 1.17 11.35 -6.54
N THR A 141 1.37 12.20 -5.54
CA THR A 141 0.32 13.02 -4.91
C THR A 141 0.43 14.50 -5.24
N THR A 142 1.61 14.99 -5.66
CA THR A 142 1.82 16.43 -5.90
C THR A 142 1.64 16.83 -7.36
N SER A 143 1.67 15.89 -8.31
CA SER A 143 1.51 16.19 -9.73
C SER A 143 0.08 16.51 -10.18
N GLY A 144 -0.93 16.18 -9.37
CA GLY A 144 -2.34 16.25 -9.76
C GLY A 144 -2.79 15.20 -10.78
N LYS A 145 -1.89 14.31 -11.23
CA LYS A 145 -2.20 13.29 -12.25
C LYS A 145 -3.01 12.11 -11.70
N ASN A 146 -2.98 11.88 -10.38
CA ASN A 146 -3.58 10.73 -9.71
C ASN A 146 -4.70 11.16 -8.73
N PRO A 147 -5.83 11.70 -9.21
CA PRO A 147 -6.84 12.38 -8.35
C PRO A 147 -7.61 11.44 -7.43
N THR A 148 -7.48 10.12 -7.59
CA THR A 148 -8.15 9.10 -6.79
C THR A 148 -7.17 8.20 -6.01
N PHE A 149 -5.88 8.62 -5.96
CA PHE A 149 -4.81 7.93 -5.29
C PHE A 149 -4.74 8.26 -3.79
N PHE A 150 -4.46 7.23 -2.99
CA PHE A 150 -4.15 7.33 -1.57
C PHE A 150 -2.93 6.47 -1.25
N ARG A 151 -2.24 6.78 -0.14
CA ARG A 151 -1.19 5.90 0.39
C ARG A 151 -1.32 5.74 1.90
N ALA A 152 -1.14 4.53 2.39
CA ALA A 152 -1.12 4.19 3.81
C ALA A 152 0.33 4.18 4.37
N VAL A 153 1.24 4.83 3.68
CA VAL A 153 2.68 4.97 4.01
C VAL A 153 3.11 6.41 3.86
N PRO A 154 4.17 6.88 4.56
CA PRO A 154 4.78 8.19 4.29
C PRO A 154 5.35 8.25 2.86
N ASP A 155 5.59 9.45 2.38
CA ASP A 155 6.34 9.65 1.14
C ASP A 155 7.85 9.87 1.40
N ASP A 156 8.64 9.88 0.31
CA ASP A 156 10.09 10.03 0.40
C ASP A 156 10.53 11.38 1.03
N ASN A 157 9.66 12.39 1.06
CA ASN A 157 9.95 13.65 1.76
C ASN A 157 10.00 13.48 3.29
N ILE A 158 9.49 12.37 3.81
CA ILE A 158 9.58 12.00 5.22
C ILE A 158 10.70 10.98 5.42
N GLN A 159 10.68 9.87 4.67
CA GLN A 159 11.63 8.78 4.83
C GLN A 159 13.06 9.20 4.51
N GLY A 160 13.30 9.82 3.36
CA GLY A 160 14.64 10.19 2.95
C GLY A 160 15.35 11.15 3.93
N PRO A 161 14.70 12.24 4.41
CA PRO A 161 15.24 13.07 5.48
C PRO A 161 15.47 12.31 6.79
N GLN A 162 14.58 11.41 7.20
CA GLN A 162 14.77 10.59 8.39
C GLN A 162 16.03 9.73 8.27
N ASP A 163 16.19 9.01 7.16
CA ASP A 163 17.32 8.13 6.90
C ASP A 163 18.63 8.92 6.83
N ALA A 164 18.64 10.02 6.07
CA ALA A 164 19.81 10.89 5.95
C ALA A 164 20.22 11.50 7.29
N ASN A 165 19.27 11.99 8.09
CA ASN A 165 19.54 12.56 9.41
C ASN A 165 20.08 11.49 10.38
N TYR A 166 19.56 10.25 10.33
CA TYR A 166 20.11 9.17 11.14
C TYR A 166 21.56 8.86 10.76
N ILE A 167 21.87 8.80 9.47
CA ILE A 167 23.24 8.62 8.97
C ILE A 167 24.14 9.74 9.48
N VAL A 168 23.72 11.00 9.36
CA VAL A 168 24.49 12.17 9.81
C VAL A 168 24.74 12.17 11.31
N THR A 169 23.71 11.89 12.11
CA THR A 169 23.78 12.10 13.57
C THR A 169 24.29 10.90 14.34
N HIS A 170 24.01 9.68 13.88
CA HIS A 170 24.33 8.43 14.58
C HIS A 170 25.48 7.66 13.96
N LEU A 171 25.50 7.51 12.63
CA LEU A 171 26.55 6.77 11.94
C LEU A 171 27.79 7.63 11.66
N LYS A 172 27.62 8.93 11.44
CA LYS A 172 28.68 9.95 11.32
C LYS A 172 29.80 9.57 10.32
N PRO A 173 29.49 9.07 9.11
CA PRO A 173 30.50 8.69 8.15
C PRO A 173 31.20 9.91 7.54
N LYS A 174 32.42 9.74 7.04
CA LYS A 174 33.09 10.75 6.21
C LYS A 174 32.59 10.77 4.79
N ALA A 175 32.11 9.64 4.30
CA ALA A 175 31.59 9.47 2.96
C ALA A 175 30.38 8.53 2.96
N VAL A 176 29.46 8.77 2.04
CA VAL A 176 28.31 7.90 1.74
C VAL A 176 28.37 7.52 0.27
N LEU A 177 28.30 6.22 0.00
CA LEU A 177 28.02 5.67 -1.31
C LEU A 177 26.53 5.39 -1.40
N ILE A 178 25.82 5.99 -2.35
CA ILE A 178 24.43 5.67 -2.65
C ILE A 178 24.40 4.92 -3.98
N ILE A 179 23.74 3.77 -4.01
CA ILE A 179 23.55 3.00 -5.25
C ILE A 179 22.05 2.80 -5.43
N ASP A 180 21.43 3.53 -6.36
CA ASP A 180 20.04 3.31 -6.73
C ASP A 180 19.90 2.19 -7.78
N ASP A 181 18.68 1.67 -7.97
CA ASP A 181 18.36 0.64 -8.96
C ASP A 181 17.70 1.19 -10.23
N ASN A 182 17.81 2.50 -10.47
CA ASN A 182 17.26 3.23 -11.63
C ASN A 182 15.73 3.23 -11.70
N GLU A 183 15.04 2.85 -10.65
CA GLU A 183 13.59 2.89 -10.59
C GLU A 183 13.08 4.22 -10.00
N ALA A 184 11.83 4.58 -10.31
CA ALA A 184 11.23 5.84 -9.84
C ALA A 184 11.25 5.98 -8.31
N TYR A 185 11.03 4.88 -7.60
CA TYR A 185 11.12 4.79 -6.15
C TYR A 185 12.51 5.17 -5.64
N SER A 186 13.55 4.46 -6.06
CA SER A 186 14.91 4.67 -5.56
C SER A 186 15.46 6.06 -5.88
N GLN A 187 15.17 6.56 -7.07
CA GLN A 187 15.52 7.90 -7.50
C GLN A 187 14.81 8.98 -6.68
N GLY A 188 13.57 8.73 -6.27
CA GLY A 188 12.82 9.60 -5.37
C GLY A 188 13.53 9.78 -4.03
N LEU A 189 13.88 8.67 -3.38
CA LEU A 189 14.62 8.68 -2.10
C LEU A 189 15.98 9.37 -2.22
N VAL A 190 16.77 9.03 -3.24
CA VAL A 190 18.08 9.66 -3.48
C VAL A 190 17.98 11.18 -3.55
N LYS A 191 16.96 11.70 -4.25
CA LYS A 191 16.71 13.14 -4.36
C LYS A 191 16.50 13.82 -3.01
N THR A 192 15.86 13.16 -2.07
CA THR A 192 15.56 13.72 -0.74
C THR A 192 16.74 13.58 0.23
N MET A 193 17.57 12.56 0.08
CA MET A 193 18.70 12.26 0.97
C MET A 193 19.95 13.09 0.67
N ILE A 194 20.35 13.19 -0.60
CA ILE A 194 21.62 13.81 -1.01
C ILE A 194 21.81 15.24 -0.47
N PRO A 195 20.82 16.16 -0.57
CA PRO A 195 20.99 17.52 -0.09
C PRO A 195 21.31 17.60 1.42
N ILE A 196 20.73 16.69 2.21
CA ILE A 196 20.91 16.64 3.67
C ILE A 196 22.32 16.15 4.01
N LEU A 197 22.77 15.08 3.37
CA LEU A 197 24.11 14.54 3.54
C LEU A 197 25.20 15.54 3.14
N GLN A 198 25.04 16.21 1.99
CA GLN A 198 25.95 17.24 1.52
C GLN A 198 25.99 18.46 2.42
N LYS A 199 24.82 18.92 2.91
CA LYS A 199 24.74 20.03 3.87
C LYS A 199 25.45 19.73 5.18
N ALA A 200 25.50 18.46 5.59
CA ALA A 200 26.25 17.98 6.75
C ALA A 200 27.77 17.84 6.49
N GLY A 201 28.25 18.18 5.30
CA GLY A 201 29.67 18.07 4.94
C GLY A 201 30.12 16.65 4.57
N ILE A 202 29.19 15.72 4.38
CA ILE A 202 29.50 14.34 4.01
C ILE A 202 29.75 14.26 2.51
N LYS A 203 30.84 13.61 2.10
CA LYS A 203 31.11 13.34 0.69
C LYS A 203 30.15 12.25 0.18
N VAL A 204 29.29 12.61 -0.78
CA VAL A 204 28.35 11.67 -1.41
C VAL A 204 28.90 11.21 -2.77
N ASN A 205 29.01 9.90 -2.96
CA ASN A 205 29.21 9.24 -4.24
C ASN A 205 27.89 8.55 -4.63
N HIS A 206 27.32 8.91 -5.76
CA HIS A 206 26.06 8.35 -6.23
C HIS A 206 26.32 7.53 -7.49
N GLN A 207 25.86 6.29 -7.49
CA GLN A 207 25.95 5.33 -8.57
C GLN A 207 24.56 4.75 -8.85
N THR A 208 24.39 4.22 -10.05
CA THR A 208 23.14 3.59 -10.48
C THR A 208 23.42 2.16 -10.90
N LEU A 209 22.64 1.22 -10.39
CA LEU A 209 22.56 -0.15 -10.86
C LEU A 209 21.39 -0.27 -11.83
N ASN A 210 21.52 -1.06 -12.89
CA ASN A 210 20.38 -1.30 -13.76
C ASN A 210 19.39 -2.27 -13.06
N GLY A 211 18.26 -1.77 -12.61
CA GLY A 211 17.24 -2.54 -11.85
C GLY A 211 16.62 -3.70 -12.63
N THR A 212 16.76 -3.71 -13.97
CA THR A 212 16.27 -4.81 -14.83
C THR A 212 17.29 -5.94 -15.02
N ASP A 213 18.54 -5.76 -14.57
CA ASP A 213 19.54 -6.81 -14.65
C ASP A 213 19.19 -7.98 -13.72
N THR A 214 19.48 -9.19 -14.18
CA THR A 214 19.21 -10.42 -13.43
C THR A 214 20.37 -11.41 -13.52
N GLY A 215 20.37 -12.43 -12.67
CA GLY A 215 21.34 -13.53 -12.73
C GLY A 215 22.79 -13.05 -12.70
N ALA A 216 23.62 -13.59 -13.61
CA ALA A 216 25.05 -13.30 -13.66
C ALA A 216 25.36 -11.83 -14.02
N THR A 217 24.55 -11.18 -14.85
CA THR A 217 24.72 -9.77 -15.21
C THR A 217 24.60 -8.88 -13.97
N LEU A 218 23.57 -9.07 -13.18
CA LEU A 218 23.37 -8.34 -11.92
C LEU A 218 24.51 -8.63 -10.93
N ALA A 219 24.87 -9.90 -10.73
CA ALA A 219 25.95 -10.27 -9.82
C ALA A 219 27.29 -9.61 -10.20
N ASN A 220 27.61 -9.59 -11.49
CA ASN A 220 28.83 -8.95 -12.00
C ASN A 220 28.78 -7.42 -11.82
N ALA A 221 27.62 -6.79 -12.05
CA ALA A 221 27.45 -5.36 -11.85
C ALA A 221 27.62 -4.99 -10.36
N ILE A 222 27.02 -5.75 -9.44
CA ILE A 222 27.21 -5.58 -7.99
C ILE A 222 28.68 -5.72 -7.62
N SER A 223 29.36 -6.79 -8.08
CA SER A 223 30.77 -7.04 -7.78
C SER A 223 31.68 -5.93 -8.30
N SER A 224 31.40 -5.41 -9.50
CA SER A 224 32.11 -4.27 -10.06
C SER A 224 31.94 -3.00 -9.21
N LEU A 225 30.74 -2.71 -8.72
CA LEU A 225 30.47 -1.58 -7.82
C LEU A 225 31.22 -1.73 -6.50
N VAL A 226 31.20 -2.92 -5.88
CA VAL A 226 31.96 -3.20 -4.66
C VAL A 226 33.46 -2.98 -4.88
N THR A 227 34.00 -3.49 -5.99
CA THR A 227 35.40 -3.35 -6.31
C THR A 227 35.84 -1.91 -6.52
N SER A 228 35.09 -1.17 -7.35
CA SER A 228 35.46 0.14 -7.85
C SER A 228 35.05 1.32 -6.99
N GLN A 229 33.92 1.22 -6.30
CA GLN A 229 33.32 2.36 -5.59
C GLN A 229 33.53 2.33 -4.07
N LEU A 230 33.74 1.16 -3.46
CA LEU A 230 34.02 1.09 -2.02
C LEU A 230 35.49 1.45 -1.75
N THR A 231 35.68 2.67 -1.28
CA THR A 231 36.98 3.15 -0.78
C THR A 231 37.15 2.87 0.72
N PRO A 232 38.41 2.84 1.25
CA PRO A 232 38.64 2.46 2.65
C PRO A 232 37.98 3.41 3.65
N ALA A 233 37.53 2.81 4.75
CA ALA A 233 37.16 3.39 6.05
C ALA A 233 36.08 4.52 6.07
N ASP A 234 35.18 4.41 7.05
CA ASP A 234 34.15 5.38 7.43
C ASP A 234 33.09 5.63 6.33
N THR A 235 32.74 4.61 5.52
CA THR A 235 31.72 4.71 4.49
C THR A 235 30.44 4.03 4.95
N VAL A 236 29.30 4.70 4.72
CA VAL A 236 27.96 4.09 4.72
C VAL A 236 27.56 3.87 3.26
N THR A 237 27.06 2.67 2.94
CA THR A 237 26.48 2.39 1.62
C THR A 237 24.98 2.31 1.73
N VAL A 238 24.28 3.23 1.07
CA VAL A 238 22.83 3.29 1.01
C VAL A 238 22.33 2.53 -0.22
N LEU A 239 21.39 1.61 -0.01
CA LEU A 239 20.84 0.73 -1.03
C LEU A 239 19.30 0.91 -1.09
N PRO A 240 18.79 1.95 -1.77
CA PRO A 240 17.36 2.19 -1.91
C PRO A 240 16.77 1.29 -3.01
N TRP A 241 16.95 -0.02 -2.86
CA TRP A 241 16.53 -1.02 -3.85
C TRP A 241 15.18 -1.63 -3.51
N GLN A 242 14.49 -2.13 -4.53
CA GLN A 242 13.21 -2.83 -4.35
C GLN A 242 13.37 -4.33 -4.10
N ALA A 243 14.57 -4.88 -4.34
CA ALA A 243 14.87 -6.30 -4.13
C ALA A 243 15.84 -6.50 -2.96
N ALA A 244 15.35 -6.93 -1.81
CA ALA A 244 16.16 -7.17 -0.62
C ALA A 244 17.25 -8.24 -0.82
N ALA A 245 16.98 -9.24 -1.68
CA ALA A 245 17.98 -10.25 -2.05
C ALA A 245 19.24 -9.65 -2.72
N ASN A 246 19.07 -8.55 -3.45
CA ASN A 246 20.21 -7.85 -4.08
C ASN A 246 21.08 -7.14 -3.03
N ALA A 247 20.45 -6.55 -1.99
CA ALA A 247 21.18 -5.97 -0.87
C ALA A 247 21.96 -7.03 -0.07
N GLN A 248 21.39 -8.21 0.08
CA GLN A 248 22.08 -9.37 0.66
C GLN A 248 23.30 -9.76 -0.18
N THR A 249 23.12 -9.88 -1.50
CA THR A 249 24.21 -10.21 -2.44
C THR A 249 25.33 -9.17 -2.37
N PHE A 250 24.99 -7.88 -2.35
CA PHE A 250 25.96 -6.80 -2.19
C PHE A 250 26.74 -6.95 -0.87
N GLY A 251 26.08 -7.20 0.23
CA GLY A 251 26.73 -7.36 1.53
C GLY A 251 27.63 -8.59 1.62
N LEU A 252 27.25 -9.69 0.97
CA LEU A 252 28.10 -10.88 0.87
C LEU A 252 29.34 -10.61 0.01
N ASP A 253 29.21 -9.89 -1.09
CA ASP A 253 30.31 -9.54 -1.97
C ASP A 253 31.29 -8.55 -1.31
N VAL A 254 30.77 -7.57 -0.55
CA VAL A 254 31.60 -6.71 0.33
C VAL A 254 32.49 -7.54 1.25
N LYS A 255 31.91 -8.56 1.89
CA LYS A 255 32.66 -9.47 2.75
C LYS A 255 33.67 -10.32 1.99
N GLN A 256 33.29 -10.86 0.83
CA GLN A 256 34.15 -11.69 -0.01
C GLN A 256 35.35 -10.92 -0.55
N GLN A 257 35.17 -9.66 -0.89
CA GLN A 257 36.25 -8.77 -1.37
C GLN A 257 37.04 -8.10 -0.23
N HIS A 258 36.81 -8.50 1.00
CA HIS A 258 37.46 -7.91 2.19
C HIS A 258 37.34 -6.39 2.29
N LYS A 259 36.21 -5.84 1.80
CA LYS A 259 35.85 -4.43 1.93
C LYS A 259 35.12 -4.17 3.22
N THR A 260 35.01 -2.90 3.60
CA THR A 260 34.31 -2.50 4.81
C THR A 260 33.37 -1.34 4.51
N THR A 261 32.11 -1.47 4.88
CA THR A 261 31.09 -0.42 4.85
C THR A 261 29.96 -0.80 5.80
N THR A 262 29.23 0.20 6.33
CA THR A 262 27.95 -0.03 6.98
C THR A 262 26.85 0.05 5.92
N LEU A 263 26.08 -1.03 5.74
CA LEU A 263 24.98 -1.03 4.81
C LEU A 263 23.75 -0.35 5.45
N PHE A 264 23.09 0.47 4.67
CA PHE A 264 21.85 1.13 5.03
C PHE A 264 20.83 0.85 3.92
N GLY A 265 19.92 -0.05 4.18
CA GLY A 265 18.78 -0.32 3.32
C GLY A 265 17.64 0.64 3.61
N THR A 266 16.69 0.72 2.68
CA THR A 266 15.44 1.44 2.83
C THR A 266 14.28 0.47 2.92
N ASP A 267 13.04 0.94 2.92
CA ASP A 267 11.85 0.10 2.99
C ASP A 267 11.84 -1.02 1.94
N GLY A 268 12.21 -0.72 0.69
CA GLY A 268 12.27 -1.72 -0.39
C GLY A 268 13.24 -2.88 -0.13
N THR A 269 14.23 -2.69 0.74
CA THR A 269 15.14 -3.76 1.18
C THR A 269 14.78 -4.32 2.56
N ASN A 270 13.71 -3.86 3.19
CA ASN A 270 13.29 -4.34 4.50
C ASN A 270 12.66 -5.74 4.40
N SER A 271 13.49 -6.74 4.51
CA SER A 271 13.09 -8.14 4.48
C SER A 271 13.91 -8.97 5.46
N PRO A 272 13.37 -9.31 6.63
CA PRO A 272 14.06 -10.18 7.59
C PRO A 272 14.38 -11.58 7.06
N SER A 273 13.67 -12.01 6.01
CA SER A 273 13.94 -13.30 5.35
C SER A 273 15.07 -13.24 4.33
N GLN A 274 15.31 -12.09 3.68
CA GLN A 274 16.24 -11.97 2.56
C GLN A 274 17.46 -11.09 2.84
N PHE A 275 17.36 -9.99 3.61
CA PHE A 275 18.48 -9.11 3.92
C PHE A 275 18.91 -9.30 5.39
N LYS A 276 20.01 -10.04 5.60
CA LYS A 276 20.45 -10.53 6.93
C LYS A 276 21.90 -10.17 7.28
N ILE A 277 22.48 -9.14 6.69
CA ILE A 277 23.86 -8.73 6.97
C ILE A 277 23.95 -8.06 8.34
N PRO A 278 24.55 -8.68 9.37
CA PRO A 278 24.61 -8.09 10.71
C PRO A 278 25.43 -6.80 10.73
N GLY A 279 24.98 -5.82 11.50
CA GLY A 279 25.58 -4.49 11.57
C GLY A 279 24.98 -3.50 10.57
N SER A 280 24.13 -3.94 9.64
CA SER A 280 23.39 -3.10 8.72
C SER A 280 22.17 -2.45 9.40
N TYR A 281 21.62 -1.45 8.73
CA TYR A 281 20.40 -0.74 9.10
C TYR A 281 19.39 -0.82 7.99
N VAL A 282 18.10 -0.63 8.32
CA VAL A 282 17.05 -0.59 7.32
C VAL A 282 15.86 0.23 7.84
N SER A 283 15.29 1.11 7.03
CA SER A 283 14.08 1.83 7.37
C SER A 283 12.81 1.08 6.97
N ASN A 284 11.65 1.51 7.50
CA ASN A 284 10.33 0.95 7.20
C ASN A 284 9.23 1.99 7.45
N PHE A 285 8.03 1.69 6.98
CA PHE A 285 6.81 2.51 7.12
C PHE A 285 6.00 2.21 8.37
N GLY A 286 6.09 0.99 8.88
CA GLY A 286 5.34 0.53 10.04
C GLY A 286 6.22 -0.14 11.07
N PRO A 287 5.71 -0.32 12.30
CA PRO A 287 6.41 -1.02 13.36
C PRO A 287 6.56 -2.51 13.04
N ASP A 288 7.49 -3.17 13.71
CA ASP A 288 7.49 -4.64 13.76
C ASP A 288 6.47 -5.12 14.79
N ILE A 289 5.28 -5.47 14.31
CA ILE A 289 4.21 -5.96 15.17
C ILE A 289 4.41 -7.40 15.64
N SER A 290 5.41 -8.12 15.14
CA SER A 290 5.66 -9.52 15.51
C SER A 290 6.10 -9.67 16.96
N THR A 291 6.66 -8.61 17.55
CA THR A 291 7.09 -8.56 18.95
C THR A 291 6.15 -7.78 19.85
N SER A 292 5.07 -7.24 19.29
CA SER A 292 4.11 -6.39 20.00
C SER A 292 3.34 -7.15 21.09
N THR A 293 2.97 -6.44 22.15
CA THR A 293 2.08 -6.94 23.21
C THR A 293 0.61 -6.62 22.99
N SER A 294 0.29 -5.76 22.02
CA SER A 294 -1.07 -5.38 21.64
C SER A 294 -1.91 -6.60 21.26
N SER A 295 -3.18 -6.63 21.64
CA SER A 295 -4.12 -7.68 21.26
C SER A 295 -4.41 -7.66 19.75
N LEU A 296 -4.50 -6.47 19.15
CA LEU A 296 -4.68 -6.29 17.70
C LEU A 296 -3.50 -6.92 16.95
N ASP A 297 -2.28 -6.52 17.28
CA ASP A 297 -1.07 -7.00 16.60
C ASP A 297 -0.90 -8.51 16.71
N LYS A 298 -1.12 -9.07 17.89
CA LYS A 298 -1.09 -10.53 18.10
C LYS A 298 -2.13 -11.26 17.24
N SER A 299 -3.33 -10.69 17.13
CA SER A 299 -4.38 -11.24 16.27
C SER A 299 -3.96 -11.22 14.80
N LEU A 300 -3.37 -10.12 14.33
CA LEU A 300 -2.90 -9.97 12.95
C LEU A 300 -1.76 -10.94 12.64
N VAL A 301 -0.75 -11.01 13.50
CA VAL A 301 0.38 -11.94 13.33
C VAL A 301 -0.08 -13.41 13.30
N SER A 302 -1.02 -13.79 14.16
CA SER A 302 -1.58 -15.14 14.16
C SER A 302 -2.53 -15.38 12.98
N GLY A 303 -3.30 -14.37 12.59
CA GLY A 303 -4.29 -14.44 11.51
C GLY A 303 -3.63 -14.59 10.14
N VAL A 304 -2.58 -13.83 9.87
CA VAL A 304 -1.87 -13.85 8.58
C VAL A 304 -1.23 -15.20 8.27
N ALA A 305 -0.88 -15.98 9.29
CA ALA A 305 -0.30 -17.31 9.13
C ALA A 305 -1.20 -18.29 8.35
N LYS A 306 -2.50 -18.01 8.23
CA LYS A 306 -3.44 -18.79 7.39
C LYS A 306 -3.23 -18.55 5.89
N TYR A 307 -2.66 -17.42 5.53
CA TYR A 307 -2.47 -16.97 4.15
C TYR A 307 -1.01 -17.13 3.71
N GLY A 308 -0.06 -16.87 4.63
CA GLY A 308 1.36 -17.00 4.39
C GLY A 308 2.20 -16.45 5.52
N PRO A 309 3.52 -16.36 5.33
CA PRO A 309 4.41 -15.82 6.34
C PRO A 309 4.17 -14.32 6.59
N TYR A 310 4.44 -13.90 7.82
CA TYR A 310 4.51 -12.48 8.19
C TYR A 310 5.63 -11.77 7.42
N GLY A 311 5.37 -10.53 7.03
CA GLY A 311 6.39 -9.66 6.42
C GLY A 311 6.08 -8.18 6.63
N SER A 312 7.10 -7.35 6.49
CA SER A 312 7.07 -5.93 6.84
C SER A 312 6.14 -5.10 5.93
N PHE A 313 5.95 -5.49 4.68
CA PHE A 313 5.03 -4.85 3.74
C PHE A 313 3.56 -5.18 4.00
N GLY A 314 3.31 -6.17 4.84
CA GLY A 314 1.95 -6.58 5.18
C GLY A 314 1.20 -5.56 6.03
N VAL A 315 1.86 -5.01 7.05
CA VAL A 315 1.24 -4.09 8.03
C VAL A 315 0.61 -2.86 7.36
N PRO A 316 1.32 -2.09 6.53
CA PRO A 316 0.70 -0.95 5.83
C PRO A 316 -0.33 -1.38 4.79
N THR A 317 -0.20 -2.58 4.20
CA THR A 317 -1.20 -3.09 3.26
C THR A 317 -2.48 -3.56 3.96
N TYR A 318 -2.36 -4.11 5.18
CA TYR A 318 -3.54 -4.33 6.02
C TYR A 318 -4.29 -3.02 6.25
N ALA A 319 -3.59 -1.97 6.67
CA ALA A 319 -4.19 -0.65 6.91
C ALA A 319 -4.81 -0.06 5.63
N ALA A 320 -4.15 -0.18 4.47
CA ALA A 320 -4.68 0.24 3.18
C ALA A 320 -5.96 -0.51 2.81
N THR A 321 -6.00 -1.82 3.04
CA THR A 321 -7.17 -2.65 2.77
C THR A 321 -8.31 -2.34 3.74
N ASP A 322 -8.01 -2.13 5.02
CA ASP A 322 -8.96 -1.73 6.05
C ASP A 322 -9.67 -0.41 5.72
N VAL A 323 -8.94 0.56 5.14
CA VAL A 323 -9.54 1.81 4.61
C VAL A 323 -10.61 1.51 3.56
N VAL A 324 -10.32 0.65 2.61
CA VAL A 324 -11.28 0.27 1.55
C VAL A 324 -12.47 -0.47 2.14
N MET A 325 -12.23 -1.43 3.02
CA MET A 325 -13.27 -2.24 3.65
C MET A 325 -14.20 -1.41 4.51
N LYS A 326 -13.67 -0.52 5.37
CA LYS A 326 -14.45 0.41 6.19
C LYS A 326 -15.25 1.41 5.34
N ALA A 327 -14.68 1.84 4.20
CA ALA A 327 -15.39 2.70 3.25
C ALA A 327 -16.61 1.96 2.66
N ILE A 328 -16.45 0.71 2.23
CA ILE A 328 -17.54 -0.13 1.73
C ILE A 328 -18.60 -0.35 2.82
N ALA A 329 -18.16 -0.74 4.02
CA ALA A 329 -19.08 -0.98 5.15
C ALA A 329 -19.90 0.27 5.50
N SER A 330 -19.26 1.46 5.51
CA SER A 330 -19.94 2.73 5.80
C SER A 330 -21.00 3.09 4.75
N VAL A 331 -20.71 2.85 3.46
CA VAL A 331 -21.66 3.04 2.36
C VAL A 331 -22.88 2.12 2.52
N CYS A 332 -22.66 0.86 2.85
CA CYS A 332 -23.74 -0.09 3.10
C CYS A 332 -24.57 0.25 4.34
N GLN A 333 -23.93 0.64 5.44
CA GLN A 333 -24.61 1.08 6.66
C GLN A 333 -25.48 2.31 6.42
N ALA A 334 -25.10 3.19 5.50
CA ALA A 334 -25.91 4.31 5.05
C ALA A 334 -27.07 3.90 4.11
N GLY A 335 -27.28 2.61 3.86
CA GLY A 335 -28.30 2.08 2.95
C GLY A 335 -28.02 2.33 1.47
N GLN A 336 -26.77 2.63 1.12
CA GLN A 336 -26.34 2.89 -0.25
C GLN A 336 -25.65 1.66 -0.87
N THR A 337 -25.66 1.58 -2.20
CA THR A 337 -24.91 0.56 -2.94
C THR A 337 -23.44 0.95 -3.02
N PRO A 338 -22.50 0.03 -2.74
CA PRO A 338 -21.08 0.26 -2.94
C PRO A 338 -20.75 0.46 -4.43
N SER A 339 -20.80 1.69 -4.90
CA SER A 339 -20.33 2.11 -6.21
C SER A 339 -18.93 2.72 -6.11
N ARG A 340 -18.19 2.82 -7.23
CA ARG A 340 -16.88 3.50 -7.28
C ARG A 340 -16.95 4.90 -6.67
N ALA A 341 -17.95 5.69 -7.04
CA ALA A 341 -18.13 7.05 -6.54
C ALA A 341 -18.40 7.10 -5.03
N ASN A 342 -19.30 6.23 -4.51
CA ASN A 342 -19.64 6.22 -3.09
C ASN A 342 -18.46 5.73 -2.23
N VAL A 343 -17.76 4.68 -2.69
CA VAL A 343 -16.59 4.14 -1.98
C VAL A 343 -15.43 5.15 -1.99
N LEU A 344 -15.13 5.77 -3.14
CA LEU A 344 -14.11 6.83 -3.21
C LEU A 344 -14.44 8.02 -2.30
N ALA A 345 -15.72 8.43 -2.25
CA ALA A 345 -16.16 9.51 -1.37
C ALA A 345 -16.03 9.14 0.12
N ALA A 346 -16.23 7.86 0.46
CA ALA A 346 -16.05 7.36 1.82
C ALA A 346 -14.54 7.24 2.16
N MET A 347 -13.70 6.75 1.24
CA MET A 347 -12.24 6.70 1.44
C MET A 347 -11.64 8.08 1.77
N LYS A 348 -12.12 9.14 1.12
CA LYS A 348 -11.68 10.52 1.39
C LYS A 348 -12.01 11.00 2.81
N LYS A 349 -12.95 10.35 3.50
CA LYS A 349 -13.38 10.68 4.87
C LYS A 349 -12.79 9.74 5.92
N THR A 350 -11.85 8.90 5.53
CA THR A 350 -11.19 7.96 6.45
C THR A 350 -10.58 8.69 7.64
N ASN A 351 -10.87 8.16 8.83
CA ASN A 351 -10.26 8.55 10.09
C ASN A 351 -10.26 7.33 11.02
N ILE A 352 -9.20 6.50 10.93
CA ILE A 352 -9.02 5.31 11.76
C ILE A 352 -8.04 5.68 12.86
N PRO A 353 -8.46 5.67 14.14
CA PRO A 353 -7.59 6.00 15.26
C PRO A 353 -6.37 5.09 15.34
N ALA A 354 -5.26 5.58 15.88
CA ALA A 354 -4.02 4.82 16.05
C ALA A 354 -4.20 3.50 16.83
N ALA A 355 -5.16 3.47 17.77
CA ALA A 355 -5.46 2.25 18.55
C ALA A 355 -6.16 1.14 17.73
N ASP A 356 -6.76 1.50 16.60
CA ASP A 356 -7.56 0.61 15.74
C ASP A 356 -6.80 0.20 14.45
N THR A 357 -5.52 0.51 14.37
CA THR A 357 -4.65 0.20 13.24
C THR A 357 -3.29 -0.32 13.70
N PRO A 358 -2.67 -1.27 12.99
CA PRO A 358 -1.33 -1.75 13.34
C PRO A 358 -0.21 -0.77 12.96
N MET A 359 -0.54 0.38 12.37
CA MET A 359 0.46 1.37 11.91
C MET A 359 1.05 2.21 13.03
N GLY A 360 0.51 2.14 14.26
CA GLY A 360 0.96 2.99 15.38
C GLY A 360 0.61 4.47 15.24
N ALA A 361 -0.12 4.85 14.20
CA ALA A 361 -0.53 6.22 13.89
C ALA A 361 -1.96 6.24 13.30
N THR A 362 -2.64 7.38 13.41
CA THR A 362 -3.97 7.57 12.82
C THR A 362 -3.91 7.48 11.29
N ILE A 363 -4.80 6.71 10.68
CA ILE A 363 -4.96 6.69 9.22
C ILE A 363 -6.02 7.71 8.82
N ALA A 364 -5.58 8.84 8.35
CA ALA A 364 -6.40 9.90 7.77
C ALA A 364 -5.62 10.54 6.62
N PHE A 365 -6.33 11.13 5.67
CA PHE A 365 -5.70 11.63 4.45
C PHE A 365 -5.79 13.15 4.31
N GLN A 366 -4.71 13.73 3.81
CA GLN A 366 -4.70 15.06 3.25
C GLN A 366 -5.52 15.10 1.95
N PRO A 367 -5.95 16.28 1.46
CA PRO A 367 -6.71 16.38 0.21
C PRO A 367 -6.04 15.76 -1.01
N ASN A 368 -4.72 15.63 -1.01
CA ASN A 368 -3.93 15.02 -2.08
C ASN A 368 -3.75 13.49 -1.94
N GLY A 369 -4.28 12.87 -0.88
CA GLY A 369 -4.19 11.43 -0.64
C GLY A 369 -2.99 10.97 0.18
N ASN A 370 -2.11 11.87 0.64
CA ASN A 370 -1.07 11.55 1.61
C ASN A 370 -1.66 11.33 3.01
N LEU A 371 -0.98 10.53 3.83
CA LEU A 371 -1.29 10.45 5.27
C LEU A 371 -1.12 11.81 5.96
N VAL A 372 -1.95 12.06 6.97
CA VAL A 372 -1.82 13.23 7.84
C VAL A 372 -0.70 13.02 8.86
N ASP A 373 -0.63 11.83 9.45
CA ASP A 373 0.37 11.42 10.43
C ASP A 373 1.07 10.15 9.97
N HIS A 374 2.40 10.07 10.12
CA HIS A 374 3.17 8.95 9.60
C HIS A 374 4.55 8.90 10.26
N PRO A 375 4.70 8.16 11.36
CA PRO A 375 6.01 7.89 11.93
C PRO A 375 6.83 7.04 10.96
N GLY A 376 8.12 7.33 10.88
CA GLY A 376 9.08 6.43 10.26
C GLY A 376 9.65 5.47 11.29
N TYR A 377 10.08 4.32 10.85
CA TYR A 377 10.68 3.26 11.68
C TYR A 377 12.06 2.91 11.16
N LEU A 378 12.97 2.59 12.05
CA LEU A 378 14.34 2.22 11.71
C LEU A 378 14.73 0.96 12.48
N PHE A 379 15.41 0.05 11.82
CA PHE A 379 15.84 -1.22 12.39
C PHE A 379 17.34 -1.41 12.23
N LYS A 380 17.96 -2.02 13.24
CA LYS A 380 19.32 -2.56 13.16
C LYS A 380 19.26 -4.05 12.92
N ILE A 381 20.00 -4.53 11.92
CA ILE A 381 20.12 -5.96 11.64
C ILE A 381 21.19 -6.54 12.55
N THR A 382 20.83 -7.52 13.34
CA THR A 382 21.70 -8.24 14.28
C THR A 382 21.82 -9.71 13.87
N SER A 383 22.71 -10.44 14.52
CA SER A 383 22.81 -11.90 14.34
C SER A 383 21.54 -12.66 14.78
N LYS A 384 20.65 -12.00 15.54
CA LYS A 384 19.38 -12.58 16.05
C LYS A 384 18.17 -12.12 15.24
N GLY A 385 18.36 -11.23 14.26
CA GLY A 385 17.30 -10.64 13.44
C GLY A 385 17.25 -9.11 13.53
N TYR A 386 16.17 -8.54 13.08
CA TYR A 386 15.91 -7.10 13.10
C TYR A 386 15.55 -6.65 14.51
N VAL A 387 16.07 -5.51 14.92
CA VAL A 387 15.76 -4.86 16.19
C VAL A 387 15.39 -3.42 15.90
N GLU A 388 14.17 -3.04 16.24
CA GLU A 388 13.68 -1.67 16.07
C GLU A 388 14.50 -0.72 16.94
N ILE A 389 14.87 0.42 16.36
CA ILE A 389 15.57 1.52 17.03
C ILE A 389 14.50 2.51 17.48
N PRO A 390 14.36 2.74 18.81
CA PRO A 390 13.34 3.67 19.31
C PRO A 390 13.50 5.06 18.70
N ASN A 391 12.41 5.62 18.22
CA ASN A 391 12.34 7.04 17.86
C ASN A 391 12.52 7.87 19.15
N LYS A 392 13.59 8.66 19.23
CA LYS A 392 13.85 9.57 20.35
C LYS A 392 13.38 10.96 20.02
#